data_82659043c633a80a82de9ac8fa266123
#
_entry.id   82659043c633a80a82de9ac8fa266123
#
_cell.length_a   1.000
_cell.length_b   1.000
_cell.length_c   1.000
_cell.angle_alpha   90.00
_cell.angle_beta   90.00
_cell.angle_gamma   90.00
#
_symmetry.space_group_name_H-M   'P 1'
#
loop_
_entity.id
_entity.type
_entity.pdbx_description
1 polymer ?
#
loop_
_entity_poly.entity_id
_entity_poly.type
_entity_poly.pdbx_seq_one_letter_code
_entity_poly.pdbx_strand_id
1 'polypeptide(L)'
;MARKSKKIENKKMTTDAFSNSLFRLGFGSQSPLESTEYPLTRMTYDYALLNSLYRGNWVVQNVVGIIPDDMTKSWFTLAGSLSPEYIALFERVQRITQIKDKINLGLKWGRLYGGSAGLIMIEGQEGELDKPLDLEMVYPNTFKGLHILDRWSGITPDSELVMDMADPDFGLPMYYN
;
A
#
# COMPACT_ATOMS: atom_id res chain seq x y z
N MET A 1 -47.65 -20.81 -56.23
CA MET A 1 -47.63 -19.97 -54.98
C MET A 1 -46.24 -19.62 -54.65
N ALA A 2 -45.82 -18.38 -54.93
CA ALA A 2 -44.48 -17.92 -54.71
C ALA A 2 -44.42 -17.24 -53.31
N ARG A 3 -43.54 -17.74 -52.43
CA ARG A 3 -43.35 -17.26 -51.06
C ARG A 3 -42.43 -16.03 -51.09
N LYS A 4 -42.96 -14.83 -50.84
CA LYS A 4 -42.18 -13.58 -50.71
C LYS A 4 -41.30 -13.67 -49.49
N SER A 5 -39.98 -13.65 -49.67
CA SER A 5 -39.01 -13.50 -48.60
C SER A 5 -39.06 -12.08 -48.05
N LYS A 6 -39.30 -11.94 -46.75
CA LYS A 6 -39.25 -10.68 -46.02
C LYS A 6 -37.79 -10.26 -45.88
N LYS A 7 -37.43 -9.16 -46.52
CA LYS A 7 -36.14 -8.50 -46.36
C LYS A 7 -36.05 -7.95 -44.93
N ILE A 8 -35.18 -8.53 -44.12
CA ILE A 8 -34.87 -8.01 -42.77
C ILE A 8 -34.08 -6.74 -42.99
N GLU A 9 -34.68 -5.59 -42.72
CA GLU A 9 -33.99 -4.32 -42.61
C GLU A 9 -33.11 -4.38 -41.36
N ASN A 10 -31.81 -4.37 -41.55
CA ASN A 10 -30.86 -4.14 -40.49
C ASN A 10 -31.06 -2.72 -39.97
N LYS A 11 -31.82 -2.60 -38.88
CA LYS A 11 -31.93 -1.40 -38.08
C LYS A 11 -30.51 -1.08 -37.56
N LYS A 12 -29.85 -0.10 -38.15
CA LYS A 12 -28.59 0.44 -37.57
C LYS A 12 -28.91 0.87 -36.15
N MET A 13 -28.41 0.15 -35.19
CA MET A 13 -28.39 0.61 -33.82
C MET A 13 -27.53 1.88 -33.81
N THR A 14 -28.16 3.05 -33.68
CA THR A 14 -27.51 4.28 -33.33
C THR A 14 -27.11 4.14 -31.88
N THR A 15 -25.85 3.77 -31.60
CA THR A 15 -25.25 3.95 -30.30
C THR A 15 -25.23 5.44 -30.04
N ASP A 16 -25.99 5.90 -29.07
CA ASP A 16 -25.91 7.24 -28.49
C ASP A 16 -24.57 7.34 -27.79
N ALA A 17 -23.52 7.54 -28.59
CA ALA A 17 -22.19 7.75 -28.07
C ALA A 17 -22.08 9.22 -27.64
N PHE A 18 -22.11 9.45 -26.33
CA PHE A 18 -21.69 10.74 -25.77
C PHE A 18 -20.23 10.95 -26.11
N SER A 19 -19.96 11.64 -27.22
CA SER A 19 -18.60 11.98 -27.62
C SER A 19 -18.18 13.28 -26.96
N ASN A 20 -17.47 13.18 -25.86
CA ASN A 20 -16.78 14.33 -25.28
C ASN A 20 -15.55 14.66 -26.14
N SER A 21 -15.50 15.87 -26.72
CA SER A 21 -14.40 16.31 -27.57
C SER A 21 -13.04 16.34 -26.84
N LEU A 22 -13.03 16.48 -25.51
CA LEU A 22 -11.84 16.41 -24.67
C LEU A 22 -11.23 15.01 -24.58
N PHE A 23 -12.04 13.96 -24.74
CA PHE A 23 -11.57 12.57 -24.77
C PHE A 23 -11.03 12.13 -26.13
N ARG A 24 -11.26 12.90 -27.18
CA ARG A 24 -10.75 12.59 -28.52
C ARG A 24 -9.30 12.99 -28.77
N LEU A 25 -8.70 13.77 -27.87
CA LEU A 25 -7.30 14.17 -27.96
C LEU A 25 -6.39 13.01 -27.58
N GLY A 26 -6.12 12.11 -28.53
CA GLY A 26 -5.03 11.15 -28.46
C GLY A 26 -5.40 9.68 -28.35
N PHE A 27 -6.66 9.31 -28.24
CA PHE A 27 -7.07 7.92 -28.12
C PHE A 27 -8.07 7.55 -29.21
N GLY A 28 -7.66 6.73 -30.15
CA GLY A 28 -8.44 6.31 -31.33
C GLY A 28 -9.72 5.50 -31.04
N SER A 29 -10.24 5.48 -29.82
CA SER A 29 -11.47 4.80 -29.47
C SER A 29 -12.66 5.78 -29.51
N GLN A 30 -13.76 5.35 -30.16
CA GLN A 30 -14.96 6.16 -30.33
C GLN A 30 -15.91 6.10 -29.13
N SER A 31 -15.72 5.21 -28.19
CA SER A 31 -16.55 5.04 -26.98
C SER A 31 -15.73 5.09 -25.73
N PRO A 32 -16.09 5.96 -24.74
CA PRO A 32 -15.43 5.97 -23.43
C PRO A 32 -15.56 4.63 -22.69
N LEU A 33 -16.62 3.87 -22.96
CA LEU A 33 -16.88 2.56 -22.36
C LEU A 33 -16.00 1.46 -22.97
N GLU A 34 -15.65 1.59 -24.25
CA GLU A 34 -14.72 0.65 -24.92
C GLU A 34 -13.25 0.96 -24.59
N SER A 35 -12.95 2.22 -24.27
CA SER A 35 -11.61 2.63 -23.82
C SER A 35 -11.36 2.39 -22.33
N THR A 36 -12.37 2.02 -21.56
CA THR A 36 -12.28 1.59 -20.17
C THR A 36 -12.01 0.10 -20.02
N GLU A 37 -11.48 -0.59 -21.01
CA GLU A 37 -10.67 -1.75 -20.69
C GLU A 37 -9.55 -1.23 -19.79
N TYR A 38 -9.72 -1.44 -18.49
CA TYR A 38 -8.63 -1.23 -17.54
C TYR A 38 -7.44 -2.00 -18.08
N PRO A 39 -6.42 -1.35 -18.61
CA PRO A 39 -5.29 -2.10 -19.08
C PRO A 39 -4.85 -2.93 -17.89
N LEU A 40 -4.74 -4.24 -18.08
CA LEU A 40 -4.16 -5.16 -17.11
C LEU A 40 -2.68 -4.83 -16.85
N THR A 41 -2.22 -3.69 -17.29
CA THR A 41 -0.97 -3.06 -16.92
C THR A 41 -1.07 -2.81 -15.42
N ARG A 42 -0.50 -3.71 -14.68
CA ARG A 42 -0.45 -3.65 -13.22
C ARG A 42 0.35 -2.40 -12.86
N MET A 43 -0.35 -1.25 -12.73
CA MET A 43 0.26 0.04 -12.39
C MET A 43 1.09 -0.04 -11.10
N THR A 44 0.76 -1.01 -10.24
CA THR A 44 1.52 -1.29 -9.02
C THR A 44 2.96 -1.74 -9.26
N TYR A 45 3.34 -2.09 -10.49
CA TYR A 45 4.71 -2.42 -10.85
C TYR A 45 5.51 -1.25 -11.43
N ASP A 46 4.87 -0.12 -11.68
CA ASP A 46 5.56 1.08 -12.17
C ASP A 46 5.78 2.08 -11.02
N TYR A 47 6.89 1.89 -10.33
CA TYR A 47 7.30 2.78 -9.24
C TYR A 47 7.43 4.25 -9.67
N ALA A 48 8.02 4.50 -10.85
CA ALA A 48 8.26 5.84 -11.34
C ALA A 48 6.95 6.58 -11.61
N LEU A 49 5.99 5.89 -12.22
CA LEU A 49 4.65 6.43 -12.46
C LEU A 49 3.92 6.74 -11.15
N LEU A 50 3.87 5.77 -10.22
CA LEU A 50 3.21 5.94 -8.92
C LEU A 50 3.82 7.10 -8.13
N ASN A 51 5.15 7.20 -8.11
CA ASN A 51 5.86 8.27 -7.41
C ASN A 51 5.59 9.64 -8.05
N SER A 52 5.59 9.73 -9.38
CA SER A 52 5.28 10.97 -10.08
C SER A 52 3.83 11.40 -9.87
N LEU A 53 2.89 10.47 -9.91
CA LEU A 53 1.47 10.72 -9.63
C LEU A 53 1.27 11.20 -8.18
N TYR A 54 1.90 10.55 -7.21
CA TYR A 54 1.79 10.94 -5.81
C TYR A 54 2.38 12.32 -5.55
N ARG A 55 3.53 12.65 -6.17
CA ARG A 55 4.17 13.96 -6.01
C ARG A 55 3.49 15.09 -6.77
N GLY A 56 2.96 14.79 -7.95
CA GLY A 56 2.41 15.79 -8.86
C GLY A 56 0.91 16.00 -8.77
N ASN A 57 0.16 15.10 -8.14
CA ASN A 57 -1.30 15.14 -8.16
C ASN A 57 -1.89 15.12 -6.74
N TRP A 58 -2.49 16.24 -6.33
CA TRP A 58 -3.12 16.39 -5.03
C TRP A 58 -4.28 15.40 -4.79
N VAL A 59 -4.99 15.00 -5.84
CA VAL A 59 -6.08 14.01 -5.72
C VAL A 59 -5.52 12.67 -5.30
N VAL A 60 -4.40 12.24 -5.92
CA VAL A 60 -3.73 10.99 -5.56
C VAL A 60 -3.22 11.05 -4.12
N GLN A 61 -2.63 12.17 -3.70
CA GLN A 61 -2.20 12.38 -2.32
C GLN A 61 -3.36 12.23 -1.34
N ASN A 62 -4.51 12.83 -1.64
CA ASN A 62 -5.70 12.72 -0.79
C ASN A 62 -6.26 11.30 -0.76
N VAL A 63 -6.37 10.63 -1.92
CA VAL A 63 -6.86 9.25 -1.98
C VAL A 63 -5.97 8.29 -1.21
N VAL A 64 -4.66 8.46 -1.30
CA VAL A 64 -3.69 7.65 -0.56
C VAL A 64 -3.69 7.99 0.93
N GLY A 65 -3.79 9.28 1.27
CA GLY A 65 -3.59 9.80 2.63
C GLY A 65 -4.82 9.73 3.52
N ILE A 66 -6.03 9.92 3.00
CA ILE A 66 -7.24 10.13 3.81
C ILE A 66 -7.50 9.00 4.83
N ILE A 67 -7.33 7.75 4.42
CA ILE A 67 -7.55 6.60 5.31
C ILE A 67 -6.45 6.49 6.36
N PRO A 68 -5.14 6.51 6.02
CA PRO A 68 -4.08 6.51 7.02
C PRO A 68 -4.16 7.68 7.99
N ASP A 69 -4.51 8.87 7.51
CA ASP A 69 -4.64 10.06 8.35
C ASP A 69 -5.82 9.91 9.34
N ASP A 70 -6.93 9.33 8.91
CA ASP A 70 -8.06 9.05 9.79
C ASP A 70 -7.76 7.93 10.79
N MET A 71 -7.11 6.85 10.35
CA MET A 71 -6.69 5.75 11.22
C MET A 71 -5.72 6.19 12.32
N THR A 72 -4.83 7.12 12.01
CA THR A 72 -3.83 7.62 12.97
C THR A 72 -4.27 8.88 13.73
N LYS A 73 -5.42 9.46 13.39
CA LYS A 73 -5.94 10.68 14.03
C LYS A 73 -6.12 10.51 15.53
N SER A 74 -6.85 9.47 15.92
CA SER A 74 -7.06 9.10 17.31
C SER A 74 -6.03 8.07 17.72
N TRP A 75 -4.87 8.56 18.18
CA TRP A 75 -3.79 7.69 18.61
C TRP A 75 -4.14 7.00 19.92
N PHE A 76 -3.57 5.83 20.16
CA PHE A 76 -3.81 5.10 21.39
C PHE A 76 -3.18 5.78 22.60
N THR A 77 -3.83 5.63 23.74
CA THR A 77 -3.35 6.06 25.05
C THR A 77 -3.16 4.84 25.94
N LEU A 78 -2.12 4.85 26.77
CA LEU A 78 -1.96 3.81 27.76
C LEU A 78 -2.97 4.01 28.89
N ALA A 79 -3.77 2.98 29.14
CA ALA A 79 -4.70 2.92 30.27
C ALA A 79 -4.31 1.73 31.15
N GLY A 80 -4.27 1.93 32.46
CA GLY A 80 -3.93 0.86 33.42
C GLY A 80 -3.33 1.39 34.71
N SER A 81 -2.83 0.48 35.52
CA SER A 81 -2.18 0.78 36.82
C SER A 81 -0.72 1.22 36.71
N LEU A 82 -0.31 1.72 35.54
CA LEU A 82 1.06 2.23 35.35
C LEU A 82 1.25 3.54 36.10
N SER A 83 2.45 3.75 36.66
CA SER A 83 2.75 5.01 37.29
C SER A 83 2.74 6.16 36.27
N PRO A 84 2.36 7.39 36.66
CA PRO A 84 2.36 8.54 35.75
C PRO A 84 3.72 8.81 35.10
N GLU A 85 4.82 8.44 35.77
CA GLU A 85 6.16 8.60 35.24
C GLU A 85 6.42 7.71 34.02
N TYR A 86 5.95 6.45 34.05
CA TYR A 86 6.07 5.55 32.89
C TYR A 86 5.19 6.00 31.71
N ILE A 87 4.01 6.53 31.99
CA ILE A 87 3.15 7.08 30.95
C ILE A 87 3.83 8.29 30.28
N ALA A 88 4.38 9.20 31.07
CA ALA A 88 5.10 10.36 30.56
C ALA A 88 6.38 9.96 29.77
N LEU A 89 7.10 8.95 30.23
CA LEU A 89 8.27 8.42 29.51
C LEU A 89 7.84 7.82 28.17
N PHE A 90 6.78 7.05 28.15
CA PHE A 90 6.26 6.44 26.92
C PHE A 90 5.82 7.49 25.89
N GLU A 91 5.07 8.51 26.33
CA GLU A 91 4.68 9.63 25.46
C GLU A 91 5.89 10.40 24.92
N ARG A 92 6.91 10.57 25.76
CA ARG A 92 8.17 11.20 25.34
C ARG A 92 8.88 10.38 24.27
N VAL A 93 8.99 9.05 24.45
CA VAL A 93 9.60 8.15 23.49
C VAL A 93 8.83 8.18 22.17
N GLN A 94 7.51 8.09 22.20
CA GLN A 94 6.67 8.19 21.01
C GLN A 94 6.92 9.49 20.22
N ARG A 95 7.07 10.61 20.95
CA ARG A 95 7.30 11.92 20.34
C ARG A 95 8.69 12.02 19.71
N ILE A 96 9.73 11.54 20.43
CA ILE A 96 11.11 11.58 19.93
C ILE A 96 11.28 10.69 18.71
N THR A 97 10.72 9.48 18.74
CA THR A 97 10.85 8.49 17.68
C THR A 97 9.84 8.70 16.53
N GLN A 98 8.89 9.63 16.69
CA GLN A 98 7.84 9.94 15.70
C GLN A 98 7.08 8.70 15.24
N ILE A 99 6.84 7.73 16.13
CA ILE A 99 6.20 6.44 15.78
C ILE A 99 4.89 6.63 15.05
N LYS A 100 4.04 7.55 15.52
CA LYS A 100 2.76 7.85 14.89
C LYS A 100 2.91 8.23 13.42
N ASP A 101 3.83 9.15 13.14
CA ASP A 101 4.07 9.64 11.77
C ASP A 101 4.71 8.57 10.90
N LYS A 102 5.59 7.74 11.47
CA LYS A 102 6.19 6.60 10.79
C LYS A 102 5.15 5.55 10.42
N ILE A 103 4.25 5.19 11.33
CA ILE A 103 3.16 4.25 11.04
C ILE A 103 2.21 4.83 9.97
N ASN A 104 1.85 6.10 10.09
CA ASN A 104 1.06 6.77 9.07
C ASN A 104 1.73 6.71 7.69
N LEU A 105 3.03 6.97 7.63
CA LEU A 105 3.82 6.87 6.40
C LEU A 105 3.82 5.45 5.83
N GLY A 106 4.02 4.45 6.68
CA GLY A 106 3.96 3.04 6.26
C GLY A 106 2.60 2.67 5.66
N LEU A 107 1.51 3.10 6.30
CA LEU A 107 0.17 2.88 5.77
C LEU A 107 -0.04 3.59 4.41
N LYS A 108 0.47 4.80 4.24
CA LYS A 108 0.43 5.52 2.96
C LYS A 108 1.22 4.78 1.88
N TRP A 109 2.42 4.31 2.19
CA TRP A 109 3.24 3.56 1.24
C TRP A 109 2.65 2.20 0.90
N GLY A 110 2.07 1.51 1.90
CA GLY A 110 1.33 0.27 1.65
C GLY A 110 0.17 0.47 0.66
N ARG A 111 -0.54 1.59 0.76
CA ARG A 111 -1.63 1.94 -0.17
C ARG A 111 -1.14 2.38 -1.54
N LEU A 112 -0.04 3.10 -1.60
CA LEU A 112 0.51 3.64 -2.85
C LEU A 112 1.23 2.56 -3.66
N TYR A 113 2.08 1.78 -3.02
CA TYR A 113 2.96 0.82 -3.68
C TYR A 113 2.49 -0.64 -3.56
N GLY A 114 1.43 -0.90 -2.81
CA GLY A 114 0.89 -2.23 -2.61
C GLY A 114 1.58 -3.03 -1.49
N GLY A 115 2.51 -2.43 -0.77
CA GLY A 115 3.18 -3.03 0.39
C GLY A 115 4.14 -2.04 1.05
N SER A 116 4.33 -2.19 2.35
CA SER A 116 5.35 -1.50 3.14
C SER A 116 5.74 -2.38 4.32
N ALA A 117 6.98 -2.23 4.76
CA ALA A 117 7.47 -2.90 5.96
C ALA A 117 8.01 -1.87 6.95
N GLY A 118 7.91 -2.17 8.23
CA GLY A 118 8.46 -1.37 9.30
C GLY A 118 9.55 -2.14 10.04
N LEU A 119 10.80 -1.71 9.91
CA LEU A 119 11.92 -2.26 10.66
C LEU A 119 11.99 -1.60 12.03
N ILE A 120 11.95 -2.43 13.09
CA ILE A 120 12.14 -1.97 14.47
C ILE A 120 13.63 -1.80 14.71
N MET A 121 14.06 -0.58 15.05
CA MET A 121 15.47 -0.28 15.25
C MET A 121 15.81 -0.31 16.72
N ILE A 122 16.66 -1.27 17.12
CA ILE A 122 17.17 -1.41 18.49
C ILE A 122 18.69 -1.43 18.44
N GLU A 123 19.30 -0.54 19.19
CA GLU A 123 20.75 -0.45 19.30
C GLU A 123 21.32 -1.74 19.91
N GLY A 124 22.32 -2.32 19.23
CA GLY A 124 22.96 -3.57 19.63
C GLY A 124 22.38 -4.82 18.96
N GLN A 125 21.30 -4.71 18.18
CA GLN A 125 20.72 -5.80 17.41
C GLN A 125 20.74 -5.57 15.89
N GLU A 126 21.52 -4.60 15.42
CA GLU A 126 21.58 -4.21 14.00
C GLU A 126 22.12 -5.32 13.09
N GLY A 127 22.95 -6.23 13.62
CA GLY A 127 23.54 -7.33 12.86
C GLY A 127 22.76 -8.64 12.88
N GLU A 128 21.61 -8.67 13.55
CA GLU A 128 20.83 -9.89 13.78
C GLU A 128 19.38 -9.77 13.27
N LEU A 129 19.21 -9.07 12.16
CA LEU A 129 17.87 -8.83 11.58
C LEU A 129 17.20 -10.10 11.03
N ASP A 130 17.97 -11.17 10.85
CA ASP A 130 17.52 -12.50 10.47
C ASP A 130 16.95 -13.32 11.64
N LYS A 131 17.11 -12.82 12.86
CA LYS A 131 16.62 -13.50 14.06
C LYS A 131 15.40 -12.78 14.64
N PRO A 132 14.52 -13.54 15.34
CA PRO A 132 13.44 -12.92 16.11
C PRO A 132 13.99 -11.91 17.12
N LEU A 133 13.26 -10.80 17.31
CA LEU A 133 13.62 -9.78 18.28
C LEU A 133 13.74 -10.37 19.69
N ASP A 134 14.91 -10.23 20.28
CA ASP A 134 15.15 -10.61 21.67
C ASP A 134 14.73 -9.48 22.63
N LEU A 135 13.59 -9.66 23.27
CA LEU A 135 13.03 -8.67 24.19
C LEU A 135 13.85 -8.55 25.49
N GLU A 136 14.58 -9.61 25.88
CA GLU A 136 15.41 -9.60 27.10
C GLU A 136 16.66 -8.74 26.92
N MET A 137 17.09 -8.58 25.68
CA MET A 137 18.25 -7.74 25.32
C MET A 137 17.88 -6.28 25.02
N VAL A 138 16.61 -5.90 25.21
CA VAL A 138 16.18 -4.50 25.03
C VAL A 138 16.41 -3.73 26.33
N TYR A 139 17.48 -2.93 26.35
CA TYR A 139 17.80 -2.08 27.47
C TYR A 139 17.16 -0.69 27.37
N PRO A 140 17.07 0.08 28.46
CA PRO A 140 16.59 1.46 28.41
C PRO A 140 17.39 2.29 27.40
N ASN A 141 16.71 3.09 26.58
CA ASN A 141 17.25 3.96 25.52
C ASN A 141 17.82 3.25 24.28
N THR A 142 17.73 1.92 24.16
CA THR A 142 18.18 1.19 22.95
C THR A 142 17.19 1.30 21.80
N PHE A 143 15.91 1.54 22.08
CA PHE A 143 14.92 1.71 21.04
C PHE A 143 15.12 3.03 20.29
N LYS A 144 15.41 2.95 18.99
CA LYS A 144 15.69 4.12 18.11
C LYS A 144 14.47 4.52 17.26
N GLY A 145 13.43 3.69 17.20
CA GLY A 145 12.21 3.94 16.45
C GLY A 145 11.94 2.93 15.36
N LEU A 146 11.14 3.36 14.37
CA LEU A 146 10.78 2.57 13.21
C LEU A 146 11.43 3.15 11.96
N HIS A 147 12.02 2.31 11.14
CA HIS A 147 12.40 2.64 9.77
C HIS A 147 11.38 2.04 8.81
N ILE A 148 10.70 2.90 8.05
CA ILE A 148 9.67 2.45 7.12
C ILE A 148 10.29 2.27 5.76
N LEU A 149 10.04 1.10 5.18
CA LEU A 149 10.49 0.69 3.87
C LEU A 149 9.29 0.47 2.98
N ASP A 150 9.35 0.94 1.75
CA ASP A 150 8.35 0.64 0.75
C ASP A 150 8.68 -0.70 0.05
N ARG A 151 7.74 -1.19 -0.75
CA ARG A 151 7.91 -2.44 -1.50
C ARG A 151 9.16 -2.43 -2.42
N TRP A 152 9.62 -1.25 -2.85
CA TRP A 152 10.71 -1.08 -3.81
C TRP A 152 12.05 -0.80 -3.13
N SER A 153 12.08 -0.69 -1.82
CA SER A 153 13.27 -0.37 -1.03
C SER A 153 14.20 -1.56 -0.79
N GLY A 154 14.11 -2.59 -1.64
CA GLY A 154 15.04 -3.71 -1.61
C GLY A 154 14.60 -4.90 -0.76
N ILE A 155 13.44 -4.85 -0.11
CA ILE A 155 12.90 -6.01 0.59
C ILE A 155 12.28 -6.95 -0.45
N THR A 156 12.96 -8.04 -0.72
CA THR A 156 12.49 -9.07 -1.64
C THR A 156 12.25 -10.37 -0.87
N PRO A 157 11.11 -11.06 -1.11
CA PRO A 157 10.90 -12.37 -0.51
C PRO A 157 11.92 -13.37 -1.07
N ASP A 158 12.45 -14.22 -0.22
CA ASP A 158 13.27 -15.33 -0.65
C ASP A 158 12.46 -16.34 -1.48
N SER A 159 13.15 -17.11 -2.29
CA SER A 159 12.56 -18.20 -3.05
C SER A 159 12.24 -19.44 -2.21
N GLU A 160 12.85 -19.56 -1.03
CA GLU A 160 12.57 -20.63 -0.08
C GLU A 160 11.30 -20.33 0.70
N LEU A 161 10.34 -21.26 0.60
CA LEU A 161 9.05 -21.15 1.29
C LEU A 161 9.03 -22.13 2.47
N VAL A 162 8.28 -21.77 3.50
CA VAL A 162 7.96 -22.68 4.62
C VAL A 162 7.07 -23.81 4.08
N MET A 163 7.62 -25.03 4.03
CA MET A 163 6.95 -26.20 3.45
C MET A 163 6.29 -27.09 4.50
N ASP A 164 6.42 -26.79 5.78
CA ASP A 164 5.74 -27.53 6.86
C ASP A 164 4.29 -27.10 6.95
N MET A 165 3.36 -28.03 6.66
CA MET A 165 1.92 -27.80 6.74
C MET A 165 1.41 -27.55 8.18
N ALA A 166 2.19 -27.91 9.19
CA ALA A 166 1.86 -27.67 10.59
C ALA A 166 2.28 -26.27 11.06
N ASP A 167 3.11 -25.58 10.28
CA ASP A 167 3.55 -24.24 10.58
C ASP A 167 2.47 -23.23 10.18
N PRO A 168 2.12 -22.27 11.05
CA PRO A 168 1.19 -21.18 10.70
C PRO A 168 1.65 -20.33 9.51
N ASP A 169 2.95 -20.28 9.25
CA ASP A 169 3.56 -19.55 8.15
C ASP A 169 3.71 -20.38 6.86
N PHE A 170 3.05 -21.54 6.77
CA PHE A 170 3.07 -22.40 5.59
C PHE A 170 2.79 -21.63 4.29
N GLY A 171 3.71 -21.77 3.35
CA GLY A 171 3.64 -21.11 2.03
C GLY A 171 4.13 -19.67 2.00
N LEU A 172 4.54 -19.11 3.13
CA LEU A 172 5.21 -17.80 3.17
C LEU A 172 6.72 -17.97 2.94
N PRO A 173 7.41 -16.91 2.47
CA PRO A 173 8.87 -16.90 2.37
C PRO A 173 9.51 -17.09 3.74
N MET A 174 10.56 -17.91 3.79
CA MET A 174 11.31 -18.15 5.01
C MET A 174 12.02 -16.90 5.50
N TYR A 175 12.54 -16.10 4.54
CA TYR A 175 13.27 -14.87 4.81
C TYR A 175 12.88 -13.79 3.80
N TYR A 176 13.12 -12.55 4.20
CA TYR A 176 13.07 -11.39 3.32
C TYR A 176 14.47 -10.77 3.26
N ASN A 177 15.01 -10.62 2.07
CA ASN A 177 16.33 -10.05 1.79
C ASN A 177 16.23 -8.57 1.40
#